data_2e7972f7b0f68c8647bda78cdf5e7513
#
_entry.id   2e7972f7b0f68c8647bda78cdf5e7513
#
_cell.length_a   1.000
_cell.length_b   1.000
_cell.length_c   1.000
_cell.angle_alpha   90.00
_cell.angle_beta   90.00
_cell.angle_gamma   90.00
#
_symmetry.space_group_name_H-M   'P 1'
#
loop_
_entity.id
_entity.type
_entity.pdbx_description
1 polymer ?
#
loop_
_entity_poly.entity_id
_entity_poly.type
_entity_poly.pdbx_seq_one_letter_code
_entity_poly.pdbx_strand_id
1 'polypeptide(L)'
;MGTTLLSVSAGDIVAWADKATDDAAKAAATYEALGFAFGTIAIIVIIQRLFKGFMGTLSVLLALLIMTAVAFALGKTDFSGVGEATWLGITTPFYFGIPKFSVTAIVAMIIVMAVTAVETTGDVFATGEVVGKRIAPRDIANALRADGLSTLLGGVLNSFPYTCFAQNVGLVRLTRVKSRWVVTAAGVFMIILGLLPKAAAIVASIPQPVIGGASLAMFANVAVVGIQTLAKVDLRDNRNAVIVSTSIGMALLVTLKPGIVTVMPAWLQIIFGSGVTIGSLTAIILNLLFFHIGRPASPDVAVVDGKKINLDDVNAMDRETFVSTFSQMFTTQTWPAERAWDARPFGSVSDLRSSFENVVLAATQQEAEELIASYSDIVSLVLDGQGDEQSLADTANLSVGDLTDKEAEELRALASAYREKFGRPLVICVDNVVDRKHLLESGWRRVEHSPAREARFALGEVIDIADLRFDQLVADANPMRAAWDAGVERL
;
A
#
# COMPACT_ATOMS: atom_id res chain seq x y z
N MET A 1 5.97 0.24 -11.81
CA MET A 1 4.97 1.18 -12.39
C MET A 1 5.59 2.50 -12.86
N GLY A 2 6.13 3.35 -12.02
CA GLY A 2 6.62 4.66 -12.44
C GLY A 2 7.54 4.62 -13.65
N THR A 3 8.54 3.76 -13.66
CA THR A 3 9.51 3.65 -14.76
C THR A 3 8.89 3.15 -16.08
N THR A 4 7.90 2.28 -16.03
CA THR A 4 7.18 1.79 -17.23
C THR A 4 6.25 2.84 -17.80
N LEU A 5 5.63 3.66 -16.95
CA LEU A 5 4.76 4.75 -17.36
C LEU A 5 5.53 5.93 -18.00
N LEU A 6 6.81 6.10 -17.66
CA LEU A 6 7.66 7.10 -18.32
C LEU A 6 7.79 6.87 -19.83
N SER A 7 7.76 5.63 -20.30
CA SER A 7 7.79 5.32 -21.73
C SER A 7 6.53 5.79 -22.47
N VAL A 8 5.36 5.73 -21.79
CA VAL A 8 4.09 6.25 -22.35
C VAL A 8 4.17 7.76 -22.50
N SER A 9 4.64 8.48 -21.47
CA SER A 9 4.82 9.94 -21.55
C SER A 9 5.81 10.33 -22.65
N ALA A 10 6.87 9.56 -22.83
CA ALA A 10 7.81 9.81 -23.94
C ALA A 10 7.15 9.67 -25.30
N GLY A 11 6.26 8.68 -25.48
CA GLY A 11 5.44 8.51 -26.69
C GLY A 11 4.55 9.74 -26.96
N ASP A 12 3.86 10.24 -25.93
CA ASP A 12 3.02 11.43 -26.06
C ASP A 12 3.84 12.68 -26.42
N ILE A 13 5.06 12.82 -25.89
CA ILE A 13 5.96 13.94 -26.19
C ILE A 13 6.33 13.96 -27.67
N VAL A 14 6.67 12.80 -28.25
CA VAL A 14 7.10 12.72 -29.66
C VAL A 14 5.97 12.50 -30.65
N ALA A 15 4.72 12.45 -30.22
CA ALA A 15 3.55 12.11 -31.05
C ALA A 15 3.37 13.01 -32.29
N TRP A 16 3.84 14.25 -32.24
CA TRP A 16 3.81 15.14 -33.44
C TRP A 16 4.88 14.75 -34.45
N ALA A 17 6.06 14.31 -33.99
CA ALA A 17 7.13 13.87 -34.88
C ALA A 17 6.73 12.58 -35.62
N ASP A 18 6.00 11.70 -35.00
CA ASP A 18 5.55 10.44 -35.60
C ASP A 18 4.51 10.64 -36.70
N LYS A 19 3.85 11.79 -36.74
CA LYS A 19 2.87 12.18 -37.78
C LYS A 19 3.51 12.90 -38.98
N ALA A 20 4.78 13.30 -38.87
CA ALA A 20 5.47 14.03 -39.94
C ALA A 20 5.95 13.07 -41.02
N THR A 21 5.85 13.52 -42.26
CA THR A 21 6.08 12.69 -43.47
C THR A 21 7.51 12.70 -44.00
N ASP A 22 8.29 13.74 -43.66
CA ASP A 22 9.69 13.86 -44.06
C ASP A 22 10.62 14.15 -42.88
N ASP A 23 11.92 13.93 -43.04
CA ASP A 23 12.91 14.04 -41.94
C ASP A 23 13.06 15.47 -41.43
N ALA A 24 12.92 16.49 -42.29
CA ALA A 24 13.03 17.89 -41.89
C ALA A 24 11.79 18.33 -41.09
N ALA A 25 10.60 17.95 -41.54
CA ALA A 25 9.36 18.19 -40.81
C ALA A 25 9.34 17.42 -39.48
N LYS A 26 9.86 16.19 -39.46
CA LYS A 26 9.99 15.38 -38.27
C LYS A 26 10.92 16.01 -37.22
N ALA A 27 12.07 16.51 -37.65
CA ALA A 27 12.99 17.22 -36.76
C ALA A 27 12.34 18.51 -36.18
N ALA A 28 11.70 19.32 -37.03
CA ALA A 28 11.01 20.54 -36.59
C ALA A 28 9.88 20.24 -35.60
N ALA A 29 9.03 19.24 -35.90
CA ALA A 29 7.96 18.80 -35.02
C ALA A 29 8.49 18.24 -33.69
N THR A 30 9.65 17.55 -33.69
CA THR A 30 10.30 17.08 -32.48
C THR A 30 10.74 18.23 -31.57
N TYR A 31 11.44 19.22 -32.11
CA TYR A 31 11.88 20.38 -31.32
C TYR A 31 10.69 21.18 -30.77
N GLU A 32 9.65 21.35 -31.56
CA GLU A 32 8.43 22.01 -31.13
C GLU A 32 7.74 21.24 -29.99
N ALA A 33 7.57 19.93 -30.16
CA ALA A 33 7.00 19.05 -29.15
C ALA A 33 7.79 19.03 -27.83
N LEU A 34 9.12 18.97 -27.92
CA LEU A 34 10.01 19.08 -26.77
C LEU A 34 9.87 20.46 -26.08
N GLY A 35 9.72 21.54 -26.87
CA GLY A 35 9.47 22.88 -26.32
C GLY A 35 8.20 22.92 -25.46
N PHE A 36 7.10 22.35 -25.94
CA PHE A 36 5.83 22.27 -25.20
C PHE A 36 5.97 21.37 -23.96
N ALA A 37 6.61 20.21 -24.07
CA ALA A 37 6.79 19.29 -22.95
C ALA A 37 7.67 19.90 -21.85
N PHE A 38 8.85 20.42 -22.20
CA PHE A 38 9.75 21.06 -21.23
C PHE A 38 9.16 22.36 -20.67
N GLY A 39 8.44 23.14 -21.48
CA GLY A 39 7.69 24.29 -21.02
C GLY A 39 6.65 23.93 -19.96
N THR A 40 5.91 22.83 -20.17
CA THR A 40 4.96 22.31 -19.18
C THR A 40 5.66 21.93 -17.88
N ILE A 41 6.76 21.16 -17.96
CA ILE A 41 7.53 20.74 -16.78
C ILE A 41 8.09 21.98 -16.06
N ALA A 42 8.66 22.93 -16.79
CA ALA A 42 9.21 24.15 -16.20
C ALA A 42 8.15 24.94 -15.43
N ILE A 43 6.97 25.10 -15.99
CA ILE A 43 5.84 25.78 -15.32
C ILE A 43 5.44 25.03 -14.05
N ILE A 44 5.33 23.68 -14.09
CA ILE A 44 5.05 22.86 -12.90
C ILE A 44 6.08 23.15 -11.80
N VAL A 45 7.37 23.10 -12.14
CA VAL A 45 8.46 23.33 -11.18
C VAL A 45 8.44 24.77 -10.64
N ILE A 46 8.22 25.76 -11.50
CA ILE A 46 8.13 27.17 -11.09
C ILE A 46 6.96 27.38 -10.13
N ILE A 47 5.77 26.85 -10.43
CA ILE A 47 4.61 26.98 -9.57
C ILE A 47 4.88 26.29 -8.22
N GLN A 48 5.44 25.08 -8.21
CA GLN A 48 5.78 24.38 -6.97
C GLN A 48 6.87 25.11 -6.14
N ARG A 49 7.77 25.82 -6.81
CA ARG A 49 8.82 26.61 -6.14
C ARG A 49 8.27 27.89 -5.52
N LEU A 50 7.38 28.57 -6.24
CA LEU A 50 6.83 29.88 -5.82
C LEU A 50 5.68 29.74 -4.83
N PHE A 51 4.85 28.72 -5.00
CA PHE A 51 3.64 28.52 -4.20
C PHE A 51 3.72 27.26 -3.34
N LYS A 52 3.50 27.41 -2.05
CA LYS A 52 3.43 26.29 -1.08
C LYS A 52 1.97 25.91 -0.81
N GLY A 53 1.75 24.68 -0.36
CA GLY A 53 0.42 24.19 0.00
C GLY A 53 -0.48 23.89 -1.21
N PHE A 54 -1.76 24.27 -1.12
CA PHE A 54 -2.78 23.92 -2.10
C PHE A 54 -2.45 24.38 -3.54
N MET A 55 -1.92 25.58 -3.72
CA MET A 55 -1.53 26.09 -5.07
C MET A 55 -0.39 25.27 -5.68
N GLY A 56 0.56 24.80 -4.87
CA GLY A 56 1.61 23.89 -5.35
C GLY A 56 1.03 22.55 -5.84
N THR A 57 -0.03 22.06 -5.22
CA THR A 57 -0.72 20.84 -5.64
C THR A 57 -1.44 21.00 -6.97
N LEU A 58 -1.97 22.21 -7.26
CA LEU A 58 -2.60 22.52 -8.54
C LEU A 58 -1.61 22.80 -9.68
N SER A 59 -0.31 22.72 -9.43
CA SER A 59 0.74 23.08 -10.40
C SER A 59 0.59 22.38 -11.76
N VAL A 60 0.24 21.10 -11.75
CA VAL A 60 0.04 20.31 -12.98
C VAL A 60 -1.15 20.83 -13.78
N LEU A 61 -2.29 21.06 -13.11
CA LEU A 61 -3.49 21.60 -13.76
C LEU A 61 -3.24 22.99 -14.34
N LEU A 62 -2.60 23.87 -13.57
CA LEU A 62 -2.27 25.22 -14.02
C LEU A 62 -1.29 25.21 -15.19
N ALA A 63 -0.28 24.33 -15.17
CA ALA A 63 0.65 24.16 -16.28
C ALA A 63 -0.06 23.67 -17.56
N LEU A 64 -0.96 22.70 -17.44
CA LEU A 64 -1.78 22.24 -18.56
C LEU A 64 -2.61 23.37 -19.15
N LEU A 65 -3.28 24.17 -18.32
CA LEU A 65 -4.09 25.31 -18.77
C LEU A 65 -3.23 26.38 -19.46
N ILE A 66 -2.12 26.78 -18.86
CA ILE A 66 -1.22 27.81 -19.39
C ILE A 66 -0.62 27.34 -20.72
N MET A 67 -0.08 26.14 -20.79
CA MET A 67 0.57 25.63 -22.00
C MET A 67 -0.43 25.33 -23.10
N THR A 68 -1.67 24.93 -22.79
CA THR A 68 -2.76 24.82 -23.78
C THR A 68 -3.15 26.19 -24.32
N ALA A 69 -3.22 27.22 -23.49
CA ALA A 69 -3.48 28.58 -23.93
C ALA A 69 -2.34 29.12 -24.82
N VAL A 70 -1.08 28.83 -24.51
CA VAL A 70 0.07 29.13 -25.34
C VAL A 70 -0.03 28.41 -26.70
N ALA A 71 -0.35 27.12 -26.68
CA ALA A 71 -0.54 26.34 -27.90
C ALA A 71 -1.68 26.86 -28.77
N PHE A 72 -2.78 27.30 -28.15
CA PHE A 72 -3.89 27.94 -28.82
C PHE A 72 -3.46 29.25 -29.49
N ALA A 73 -2.74 30.10 -28.76
CA ALA A 73 -2.23 31.36 -29.31
C ALA A 73 -1.25 31.18 -30.51
N LEU A 74 -0.54 30.04 -30.51
CA LEU A 74 0.36 29.65 -31.63
C LEU A 74 -0.37 28.87 -32.76
N GLY A 75 -1.69 28.67 -32.65
CA GLY A 75 -2.48 27.95 -33.65
C GLY A 75 -2.21 26.45 -33.71
N LYS A 76 -1.75 25.85 -32.62
CA LYS A 76 -1.38 24.43 -32.52
C LYS A 76 -2.45 23.56 -31.84
N THR A 77 -3.61 24.16 -31.52
CA THR A 77 -4.76 23.45 -30.94
C THR A 77 -5.98 23.67 -31.80
N ASP A 78 -6.79 22.63 -31.90
CA ASP A 78 -8.09 22.67 -32.59
C ASP A 78 -9.21 22.47 -31.57
N PHE A 79 -10.03 23.48 -31.40
CA PHE A 79 -11.22 23.47 -30.55
C PHE A 79 -12.53 23.32 -31.37
N SER A 80 -12.46 23.02 -32.67
CA SER A 80 -13.65 22.87 -33.52
C SER A 80 -14.60 21.79 -32.96
N GLY A 81 -14.07 20.68 -32.49
CA GLY A 81 -14.85 19.60 -31.86
C GLY A 81 -15.63 20.00 -30.62
N VAL A 82 -15.21 21.08 -29.93
CA VAL A 82 -15.94 21.59 -28.74
C VAL A 82 -17.26 22.24 -29.18
N GLY A 83 -17.28 22.89 -30.34
CA GLY A 83 -18.49 23.50 -30.91
C GLY A 83 -19.56 22.44 -31.23
N GLU A 84 -19.15 21.30 -31.77
CA GLU A 84 -20.02 20.22 -32.20
C GLU A 84 -20.47 19.29 -31.05
N ALA A 85 -19.75 19.27 -29.94
CA ALA A 85 -20.06 18.44 -28.81
C ALA A 85 -21.38 18.85 -28.11
N THR A 86 -22.18 17.90 -27.74
CA THR A 86 -23.41 18.11 -26.97
C THR A 86 -23.11 18.56 -25.53
N TRP A 87 -24.04 19.30 -24.94
CA TRP A 87 -23.90 19.73 -23.54
C TRP A 87 -24.05 18.57 -22.56
N LEU A 88 -24.94 17.63 -22.84
CA LEU A 88 -25.20 16.43 -22.00
C LEU A 88 -25.07 15.20 -22.87
N GLY A 89 -24.45 14.17 -22.32
CA GLY A 89 -24.32 12.87 -22.94
C GLY A 89 -24.17 11.77 -21.90
N ILE A 90 -24.70 10.61 -22.20
CA ILE A 90 -24.58 9.41 -21.38
C ILE A 90 -23.90 8.36 -22.22
N THR A 91 -22.88 7.70 -21.65
CA THR A 91 -22.23 6.57 -22.28
C THR A 91 -23.20 5.39 -22.33
N THR A 92 -23.47 4.87 -23.52
CA THR A 92 -24.29 3.67 -23.70
C THR A 92 -23.52 2.44 -23.18
N PRO A 93 -24.10 1.64 -22.29
CA PRO A 93 -23.50 0.38 -21.88
C PRO A 93 -23.20 -0.50 -23.10
N PHE A 94 -22.07 -1.21 -23.07
CA PHE A 94 -21.64 -2.11 -24.15
C PHE A 94 -21.57 -1.46 -25.54
N TYR A 95 -21.14 -0.20 -25.63
CA TYR A 95 -21.04 0.55 -26.89
C TYR A 95 -20.24 -0.19 -27.98
N PHE A 96 -19.19 -0.90 -27.61
CA PHE A 96 -18.36 -1.71 -28.54
C PHE A 96 -18.94 -3.09 -28.86
N GLY A 97 -20.15 -3.37 -28.41
CA GLY A 97 -20.85 -4.65 -28.61
C GLY A 97 -20.83 -5.57 -27.39
N ILE A 98 -21.46 -6.72 -27.55
CA ILE A 98 -21.56 -7.70 -26.47
C ILE A 98 -20.19 -8.25 -26.10
N PRO A 99 -19.84 -8.37 -24.79
CA PRO A 99 -18.56 -8.87 -24.34
C PRO A 99 -18.24 -10.25 -24.93
N LYS A 100 -17.04 -10.40 -25.46
CA LYS A 100 -16.50 -11.70 -25.89
C LYS A 100 -15.56 -12.20 -24.80
N PHE A 101 -15.82 -13.40 -24.33
CA PHE A 101 -15.03 -14.02 -23.29
C PHE A 101 -13.88 -14.83 -23.88
N SER A 102 -12.66 -14.59 -23.41
CA SER A 102 -11.45 -15.35 -23.73
C SER A 102 -10.80 -15.78 -22.42
N VAL A 103 -10.55 -17.07 -22.27
CA VAL A 103 -9.89 -17.61 -21.07
C VAL A 103 -8.53 -16.94 -20.85
N THR A 104 -7.77 -16.75 -21.91
CA THR A 104 -6.45 -16.08 -21.85
C THR A 104 -6.57 -14.63 -21.33
N ALA A 105 -7.55 -13.87 -21.86
CA ALA A 105 -7.77 -12.50 -21.41
C ALA A 105 -8.25 -12.45 -19.94
N ILE A 106 -9.11 -13.38 -19.53
CA ILE A 106 -9.58 -13.48 -18.15
C ILE A 106 -8.41 -13.76 -17.19
N VAL A 107 -7.56 -14.75 -17.51
CA VAL A 107 -6.39 -15.08 -16.67
C VAL A 107 -5.43 -13.89 -16.59
N ALA A 108 -5.18 -13.20 -17.70
CA ALA A 108 -4.36 -12.00 -17.71
C ALA A 108 -4.92 -10.91 -16.80
N MET A 109 -6.21 -10.64 -16.89
CA MET A 109 -6.86 -9.63 -16.05
C MET A 109 -6.86 -10.03 -14.56
N ILE A 110 -7.02 -11.31 -14.23
CA ILE A 110 -6.87 -11.79 -12.85
C ILE A 110 -5.47 -11.48 -12.32
N ILE A 111 -4.42 -11.74 -13.09
CA ILE A 111 -3.04 -11.43 -12.69
C ILE A 111 -2.86 -9.92 -12.47
N VAL A 112 -3.33 -9.10 -13.41
CA VAL A 112 -3.28 -7.63 -13.29
C VAL A 112 -4.03 -7.16 -12.05
N MET A 113 -5.23 -7.66 -11.82
CA MET A 113 -6.03 -7.29 -10.64
C MET A 113 -5.42 -7.78 -9.33
N ALA A 114 -4.73 -8.92 -9.31
CA ALA A 114 -3.97 -9.36 -8.14
C ALA A 114 -2.83 -8.38 -7.79
N VAL A 115 -2.09 -7.89 -8.80
CA VAL A 115 -1.07 -6.85 -8.61
C VAL A 115 -1.71 -5.55 -8.09
N THR A 116 -2.83 -5.13 -8.68
CA THR A 116 -3.58 -3.95 -8.24
C THR A 116 -4.07 -4.09 -6.79
N ALA A 117 -4.52 -5.28 -6.39
CA ALA A 117 -4.96 -5.55 -5.02
C ALA A 117 -3.83 -5.35 -3.99
N VAL A 118 -2.59 -5.73 -4.33
CA VAL A 118 -1.42 -5.47 -3.48
C VAL A 118 -1.15 -3.96 -3.39
N GLU A 119 -1.24 -3.22 -4.50
CA GLU A 119 -1.09 -1.76 -4.53
C GLU A 119 -2.16 -1.08 -3.67
N THR A 120 -3.44 -1.40 -3.87
CA THR A 120 -4.56 -0.89 -3.07
C THR A 120 -4.36 -1.16 -1.58
N THR A 121 -3.89 -2.34 -1.21
CA THR A 121 -3.59 -2.69 0.18
C THR A 121 -2.54 -1.76 0.77
N GLY A 122 -1.45 -1.50 0.03
CA GLY A 122 -0.41 -0.54 0.44
C GLY A 122 -0.95 0.89 0.63
N ASP A 123 -1.80 1.35 -0.28
CA ASP A 123 -2.41 2.69 -0.22
C ASP A 123 -3.39 2.83 0.96
N VAL A 124 -4.13 1.77 1.28
CA VAL A 124 -5.04 1.74 2.44
C VAL A 124 -4.24 1.84 3.73
N PHE A 125 -3.13 1.11 3.89
CA PHE A 125 -2.24 1.23 5.05
C PHE A 125 -1.62 2.62 5.15
N ALA A 126 -1.08 3.15 4.05
CA ALA A 126 -0.51 4.50 4.02
C ALA A 126 -1.53 5.58 4.37
N THR A 127 -2.78 5.43 3.91
CA THR A 127 -3.88 6.32 4.27
C THR A 127 -4.21 6.21 5.75
N GLY A 128 -4.29 4.98 6.28
CA GLY A 128 -4.53 4.71 7.70
C GLY A 128 -3.51 5.43 8.59
N GLU A 129 -2.22 5.34 8.25
CA GLU A 129 -1.14 6.04 8.95
C GLU A 129 -1.35 7.57 8.95
N VAL A 130 -1.68 8.16 7.79
CA VAL A 130 -1.89 9.62 7.65
C VAL A 130 -3.11 10.11 8.42
N VAL A 131 -4.21 9.34 8.39
CA VAL A 131 -5.45 9.75 9.10
C VAL A 131 -5.42 9.37 10.57
N GLY A 132 -4.49 8.48 10.99
CA GLY A 132 -4.38 8.00 12.37
C GLY A 132 -5.44 6.95 12.69
N LYS A 133 -5.86 6.14 11.70
CA LYS A 133 -6.77 5.01 11.87
C LYS A 133 -6.00 3.70 11.68
N ARG A 134 -6.12 2.79 12.63
CA ARG A 134 -5.68 1.40 12.44
C ARG A 134 -6.52 0.75 11.35
N ILE A 135 -5.86 0.07 10.44
CA ILE A 135 -6.51 -0.62 9.32
C ILE A 135 -6.73 -2.08 9.71
N ALA A 136 -7.99 -2.47 9.78
CA ALA A 136 -8.40 -3.85 10.00
C ALA A 136 -8.48 -4.62 8.66
N PRO A 137 -8.40 -5.97 8.68
CA PRO A 137 -8.57 -6.80 7.48
C PRO A 137 -9.88 -6.53 6.73
N ARG A 138 -10.94 -6.17 7.46
CA ARG A 138 -12.24 -5.80 6.89
C ARG A 138 -12.18 -4.50 6.07
N ASP A 139 -11.36 -3.53 6.49
CA ASP A 139 -11.17 -2.27 5.74
C ASP A 139 -10.51 -2.55 4.38
N ILE A 140 -9.48 -3.41 4.37
CA ILE A 140 -8.80 -3.86 3.14
C ILE A 140 -9.79 -4.61 2.24
N ALA A 141 -10.52 -5.58 2.79
CA ALA A 141 -11.51 -6.33 2.02
C ALA A 141 -12.59 -5.42 1.41
N ASN A 142 -13.02 -4.39 2.11
CA ASN A 142 -13.99 -3.42 1.59
C ASN A 142 -13.39 -2.54 0.49
N ALA A 143 -12.14 -2.13 0.61
CA ALA A 143 -11.44 -1.39 -0.43
C ALA A 143 -11.30 -2.23 -1.72
N LEU A 144 -10.86 -3.48 -1.59
CA LEU A 144 -10.74 -4.41 -2.74
C LEU A 144 -12.10 -4.72 -3.40
N ARG A 145 -13.16 -4.83 -2.60
CA ARG A 145 -14.54 -4.98 -3.15
C ARG A 145 -14.98 -3.72 -3.91
N ALA A 146 -14.61 -2.53 -3.44
CA ALA A 146 -14.92 -1.29 -4.13
C ALA A 146 -14.15 -1.20 -5.46
N ASP A 147 -12.86 -1.56 -5.50
CA ASP A 147 -12.06 -1.62 -6.73
C ASP A 147 -12.64 -2.63 -7.73
N GLY A 148 -13.02 -3.83 -7.24
CA GLY A 148 -13.66 -4.84 -8.10
C GLY A 148 -14.99 -4.38 -8.66
N LEU A 149 -15.84 -3.73 -7.86
CA LEU A 149 -17.12 -3.19 -8.30
C LEU A 149 -16.93 -2.04 -9.30
N SER A 150 -15.99 -1.13 -9.05
CA SER A 150 -15.71 -0.02 -9.97
C SER A 150 -15.18 -0.53 -11.32
N THR A 151 -14.33 -1.56 -11.29
CA THR A 151 -13.81 -2.20 -12.51
C THR A 151 -14.92 -2.90 -13.31
N LEU A 152 -15.85 -3.59 -12.62
CA LEU A 152 -17.02 -4.21 -13.25
C LEU A 152 -17.91 -3.15 -13.93
N LEU A 153 -18.25 -2.09 -13.21
CA LEU A 153 -19.01 -0.95 -13.76
C LEU A 153 -18.29 -0.27 -14.92
N GLY A 154 -16.96 -0.10 -14.79
CA GLY A 154 -16.12 0.41 -15.85
C GLY A 154 -16.21 -0.42 -17.12
N GLY A 155 -16.14 -1.76 -16.99
CA GLY A 155 -16.28 -2.67 -18.14
C GLY A 155 -17.63 -2.55 -18.83
N VAL A 156 -18.73 -2.41 -18.06
CA VAL A 156 -20.08 -2.20 -18.60
C VAL A 156 -20.19 -0.84 -19.32
N LEU A 157 -19.56 0.19 -18.76
CA LEU A 157 -19.59 1.57 -19.28
C LEU A 157 -18.45 1.88 -20.27
N ASN A 158 -17.78 0.85 -20.79
CA ASN A 158 -16.72 0.95 -21.81
C ASN A 158 -15.47 1.70 -21.32
N SER A 159 -15.12 1.54 -20.06
CA SER A 159 -13.93 2.12 -19.45
C SER A 159 -12.91 1.05 -19.05
N PHE A 160 -11.81 1.48 -18.46
CA PHE A 160 -10.72 0.62 -18.03
C PHE A 160 -10.88 0.20 -16.57
N PRO A 161 -10.11 -0.82 -16.10
CA PRO A 161 -10.00 -1.13 -14.68
C PRO A 161 -9.55 0.07 -13.87
N TYR A 162 -10.08 0.19 -12.66
CA TYR A 162 -9.75 1.27 -11.72
C TYR A 162 -9.04 0.72 -10.50
N THR A 163 -8.23 1.56 -9.89
CA THR A 163 -7.54 1.31 -8.61
C THR A 163 -7.54 2.58 -7.78
N CYS A 164 -7.19 2.46 -6.50
CA CYS A 164 -6.94 3.60 -5.65
C CYS A 164 -5.84 4.49 -6.24
N PHE A 165 -5.97 5.81 -6.09
CA PHE A 165 -5.01 6.76 -6.60
C PHE A 165 -4.01 7.15 -5.50
N ALA A 166 -2.86 6.51 -5.47
CA ALA A 166 -1.81 6.63 -4.45
C ALA A 166 -1.41 8.09 -4.14
N GLN A 167 -1.41 8.96 -5.14
CA GLN A 167 -1.08 10.38 -4.97
C GLN A 167 -2.04 11.12 -4.03
N ASN A 168 -3.27 10.64 -3.89
CA ASN A 168 -4.23 11.22 -2.95
C ASN A 168 -3.80 11.06 -1.48
N VAL A 169 -3.04 10.03 -1.14
CA VAL A 169 -2.45 9.85 0.20
C VAL A 169 -1.55 11.03 0.54
N GLY A 170 -0.70 11.44 -0.41
CA GLY A 170 0.13 12.64 -0.29
C GLY A 170 -0.69 13.92 -0.14
N LEU A 171 -1.81 14.03 -0.87
CA LEU A 171 -2.71 15.17 -0.78
C LEU A 171 -3.37 15.27 0.60
N VAL A 172 -3.85 14.16 1.15
CA VAL A 172 -4.42 14.11 2.52
C VAL A 172 -3.38 14.53 3.56
N ARG A 173 -2.13 14.07 3.42
CA ARG A 173 -1.01 14.46 4.30
C ARG A 173 -0.76 15.98 4.23
N LEU A 174 -0.77 16.55 3.04
CA LEU A 174 -0.50 17.97 2.79
C LEU A 174 -1.62 18.88 3.30
N THR A 175 -2.87 18.56 2.95
CA THR A 175 -4.05 19.36 3.28
C THR A 175 -4.54 19.14 4.70
N ARG A 176 -4.18 18.02 5.33
CA ARG A 176 -4.68 17.52 6.62
C ARG A 176 -6.21 17.33 6.67
N VAL A 177 -6.86 17.30 5.53
CA VAL A 177 -8.30 17.02 5.42
C VAL A 177 -8.51 15.52 5.43
N LYS A 178 -9.01 14.97 6.53
CA LYS A 178 -9.15 13.53 6.79
C LYS A 178 -10.57 13.00 6.53
N SER A 179 -11.47 13.85 6.03
CA SER A 179 -12.88 13.49 5.85
C SER A 179 -13.07 12.64 4.58
N ARG A 180 -13.67 11.44 4.72
CA ARG A 180 -14.06 10.60 3.59
C ARG A 180 -15.06 11.27 2.63
N TRP A 181 -15.83 12.23 3.11
CA TRP A 181 -16.81 12.96 2.31
C TRP A 181 -16.18 13.81 1.21
N VAL A 182 -14.91 14.22 1.37
CA VAL A 182 -14.17 14.93 0.32
C VAL A 182 -13.99 14.05 -0.91
N VAL A 183 -13.63 12.77 -0.71
CA VAL A 183 -13.49 11.80 -1.80
C VAL A 183 -14.85 11.52 -2.44
N THR A 184 -15.91 11.40 -1.64
CA THR A 184 -17.28 11.22 -2.14
C THR A 184 -17.70 12.44 -2.99
N ALA A 185 -17.44 13.67 -2.53
CA ALA A 185 -17.74 14.88 -3.29
C ALA A 185 -16.94 14.93 -4.62
N ALA A 186 -15.65 14.56 -4.58
CA ALA A 186 -14.83 14.45 -5.78
C ALA A 186 -15.43 13.46 -6.80
N GLY A 187 -15.90 12.29 -6.33
CA GLY A 187 -16.60 11.31 -7.16
C GLY A 187 -17.86 11.87 -7.82
N VAL A 188 -18.66 12.63 -7.06
CA VAL A 188 -19.85 13.32 -7.61
C VAL A 188 -19.46 14.33 -8.68
N PHE A 189 -18.43 15.15 -8.45
CA PHE A 189 -17.92 16.09 -9.47
C PHE A 189 -17.43 15.35 -10.72
N MET A 190 -16.74 14.22 -10.58
CA MET A 190 -16.29 13.42 -11.72
C MET A 190 -17.47 12.86 -12.52
N ILE A 191 -18.54 12.42 -11.87
CA ILE A 191 -19.77 11.97 -12.55
C ILE A 191 -20.39 13.13 -13.33
N ILE A 192 -20.51 14.32 -12.72
CA ILE A 192 -21.05 15.52 -13.39
C ILE A 192 -20.21 15.87 -14.62
N LEU A 193 -18.87 15.88 -14.50
CA LEU A 193 -17.97 16.14 -15.61
C LEU A 193 -18.09 15.07 -16.71
N GLY A 194 -18.27 13.81 -16.34
CA GLY A 194 -18.47 12.71 -17.28
C GLY A 194 -19.79 12.82 -18.08
N LEU A 195 -20.81 13.51 -17.54
CA LEU A 195 -22.07 13.80 -18.23
C LEU A 195 -21.97 15.00 -19.18
N LEU A 196 -20.82 15.69 -19.24
CA LEU A 196 -20.59 16.88 -20.06
C LEU A 196 -19.62 16.59 -21.20
N PRO A 197 -20.06 16.10 -22.39
CA PRO A 197 -19.20 15.85 -23.55
C PRO A 197 -18.38 17.07 -23.98
N LYS A 198 -18.91 18.29 -23.82
CA LYS A 198 -18.13 19.51 -24.05
C LYS A 198 -16.90 19.63 -23.19
N ALA A 199 -16.97 19.25 -21.90
CA ALA A 199 -15.81 19.23 -21.01
C ALA A 199 -14.77 18.21 -21.50
N ALA A 200 -15.22 17.02 -21.92
CA ALA A 200 -14.35 16.01 -22.52
C ALA A 200 -13.69 16.51 -23.83
N ALA A 201 -14.44 17.20 -24.70
CA ALA A 201 -13.90 17.78 -25.93
C ALA A 201 -12.82 18.84 -25.64
N ILE A 202 -13.01 19.70 -24.63
CA ILE A 202 -11.98 20.66 -24.21
C ILE A 202 -10.70 19.92 -23.74
N VAL A 203 -10.82 18.88 -22.94
CA VAL A 203 -9.66 18.08 -22.49
C VAL A 203 -8.99 17.37 -23.66
N ALA A 204 -9.77 16.86 -24.63
CA ALA A 204 -9.24 16.22 -25.83
C ALA A 204 -8.51 17.19 -26.77
N SER A 205 -8.78 18.49 -26.66
CA SER A 205 -8.09 19.54 -27.43
C SER A 205 -6.71 19.92 -26.84
N ILE A 206 -6.33 19.40 -25.71
CA ILE A 206 -4.99 19.60 -25.09
C ILE A 206 -3.95 18.94 -26.01
N PRO A 207 -2.89 19.65 -26.45
CA PRO A 207 -1.84 19.04 -27.25
C PRO A 207 -1.15 17.86 -26.59
N GLN A 208 -0.94 16.78 -27.34
CA GLN A 208 -0.26 15.59 -26.82
C GLN A 208 1.09 15.86 -26.15
N PRO A 209 2.00 16.72 -26.69
CA PRO A 209 3.25 17.03 -26.00
C PRO A 209 3.07 17.76 -24.66
N VAL A 210 2.00 18.55 -24.49
CA VAL A 210 1.68 19.20 -23.21
C VAL A 210 1.23 18.15 -22.19
N ILE A 211 0.37 17.21 -22.62
CA ILE A 211 -0.05 16.07 -21.79
C ILE A 211 1.17 15.21 -21.45
N GLY A 212 2.03 14.92 -22.42
CA GLY A 212 3.26 14.16 -22.24
C GLY A 212 4.20 14.77 -21.21
N GLY A 213 4.41 16.09 -21.23
CA GLY A 213 5.21 16.81 -20.23
C GLY A 213 4.61 16.73 -18.83
N ALA A 214 3.29 16.93 -18.71
CA ALA A 214 2.59 16.79 -17.43
C ALA A 214 2.61 15.36 -16.90
N SER A 215 2.37 14.37 -17.76
CA SER A 215 2.42 12.94 -17.43
C SER A 215 3.82 12.51 -16.99
N LEU A 216 4.86 13.01 -17.66
CA LEU A 216 6.25 12.74 -17.30
C LEU A 216 6.53 13.19 -15.85
N ALA A 217 6.11 14.40 -15.48
CA ALA A 217 6.28 14.92 -14.14
C ALA A 217 5.49 14.08 -13.11
N MET A 218 4.25 13.68 -13.42
CA MET A 218 3.42 12.86 -12.53
C MET A 218 3.99 11.45 -12.35
N PHE A 219 4.38 10.78 -13.44
CA PHE A 219 4.91 9.41 -13.36
C PHE A 219 6.31 9.35 -12.75
N ALA A 220 7.11 10.42 -12.92
CA ALA A 220 8.36 10.56 -12.17
C ALA A 220 8.11 10.61 -10.65
N ASN A 221 7.06 11.29 -10.20
CA ASN A 221 6.67 11.28 -8.79
C ASN A 221 6.27 9.87 -8.30
N VAL A 222 5.57 9.09 -9.12
CA VAL A 222 5.25 7.67 -8.79
C VAL A 222 6.53 6.86 -8.65
N ALA A 223 7.52 7.08 -9.52
CA ALA A 223 8.82 6.42 -9.40
C ALA A 223 9.56 6.81 -8.10
N VAL A 224 9.50 8.08 -7.71
CA VAL A 224 10.08 8.57 -6.43
C VAL A 224 9.40 7.91 -5.24
N VAL A 225 8.06 7.79 -5.22
CA VAL A 225 7.33 7.07 -4.17
C VAL A 225 7.76 5.61 -4.09
N GLY A 226 7.96 4.95 -5.25
CA GLY A 226 8.51 3.61 -5.31
C GLY A 226 9.92 3.50 -4.68
N ILE A 227 10.80 4.45 -4.98
CA ILE A 227 12.14 4.52 -4.38
C ILE A 227 12.06 4.73 -2.86
N GLN A 228 11.17 5.61 -2.39
CA GLN A 228 10.97 5.85 -0.95
C GLN A 228 10.43 4.59 -0.23
N THR A 229 9.60 3.81 -0.89
CA THR A 229 9.11 2.54 -0.36
C THR A 229 10.24 1.51 -0.30
N LEU A 230 11.05 1.41 -1.35
CA LEU A 230 12.22 0.54 -1.38
C LEU A 230 13.29 0.92 -0.35
N ALA A 231 13.42 2.20 -0.02
CA ALA A 231 14.35 2.68 1.01
C ALA A 231 14.01 2.16 2.42
N LYS A 232 12.79 1.65 2.64
CA LYS A 232 12.38 0.99 3.89
C LYS A 232 12.82 -0.47 3.96
N VAL A 233 13.23 -1.06 2.84
CA VAL A 233 13.67 -2.45 2.75
C VAL A 233 15.15 -2.53 3.09
N ASP A 234 15.54 -3.48 3.93
CA ASP A 234 16.96 -3.75 4.19
C ASP A 234 17.61 -4.40 2.95
N LEU A 235 18.29 -3.57 2.17
CA LEU A 235 19.04 -3.99 0.99
C LEU A 235 20.45 -4.53 1.32
N ARG A 236 20.85 -4.57 2.59
CA ARG A 236 22.08 -5.24 3.03
C ARG A 236 21.87 -6.76 3.02
N ASP A 237 20.64 -7.23 3.22
CA ASP A 237 20.28 -8.61 2.94
C ASP A 237 20.37 -8.85 1.43
N ASN A 238 21.34 -9.70 1.03
CA ASN A 238 21.57 -10.03 -0.38
C ASN A 238 20.33 -10.61 -1.06
N ARG A 239 19.43 -11.28 -0.33
CA ARG A 239 18.18 -11.83 -0.85
C ARG A 239 17.26 -10.70 -1.31
N ASN A 240 17.04 -9.70 -0.46
CA ASN A 240 16.24 -8.52 -0.80
C ASN A 240 16.84 -7.75 -1.97
N ALA A 241 18.16 -7.59 -1.98
CA ALA A 241 18.86 -6.94 -3.09
C ALA A 241 18.66 -7.67 -4.42
N VAL A 242 18.74 -9.01 -4.42
CA VAL A 242 18.49 -9.85 -5.62
C VAL A 242 17.05 -9.75 -6.07
N ILE A 243 16.07 -9.82 -5.16
CA ILE A 243 14.65 -9.67 -5.48
C ILE A 243 14.39 -8.33 -6.17
N VAL A 244 14.84 -7.24 -5.57
CA VAL A 244 14.61 -5.88 -6.08
C VAL A 244 15.30 -5.68 -7.43
N SER A 245 16.59 -6.01 -7.54
CA SER A 245 17.37 -5.78 -8.76
C SER A 245 16.84 -6.63 -9.94
N THR A 246 16.54 -7.90 -9.71
CA THR A 246 16.02 -8.78 -10.76
C THR A 246 14.63 -8.35 -11.20
N SER A 247 13.76 -8.00 -10.28
CA SER A 247 12.39 -7.57 -10.59
C SER A 247 12.38 -6.26 -11.39
N ILE A 248 13.20 -5.29 -11.01
CA ILE A 248 13.35 -4.04 -11.77
C ILE A 248 13.97 -4.32 -13.14
N GLY A 249 15.02 -5.17 -13.20
CA GLY A 249 15.66 -5.55 -14.44
C GLY A 249 14.70 -6.20 -15.44
N MET A 250 13.85 -7.12 -14.98
CA MET A 250 12.83 -7.77 -15.81
C MET A 250 11.75 -6.78 -16.28
N ALA A 251 11.32 -5.88 -15.40
CA ALA A 251 10.36 -4.82 -15.76
C ALA A 251 10.92 -3.89 -16.85
N LEU A 252 12.17 -3.45 -16.70
CA LEU A 252 12.83 -2.57 -17.66
C LEU A 252 13.15 -3.27 -18.98
N LEU A 253 13.54 -4.54 -18.96
CA LEU A 253 13.82 -5.31 -20.17
C LEU A 253 12.64 -5.27 -21.14
N VAL A 254 11.44 -5.57 -20.65
CA VAL A 254 10.23 -5.61 -21.45
C VAL A 254 9.78 -4.19 -21.85
N THR A 255 9.93 -3.21 -20.95
CA THR A 255 9.58 -1.81 -21.25
C THR A 255 10.46 -1.20 -22.33
N LEU A 256 11.76 -1.47 -22.31
CA LEU A 256 12.72 -0.91 -23.26
C LEU A 256 12.77 -1.66 -24.58
N LYS A 257 12.45 -2.96 -24.56
CA LYS A 257 12.48 -3.82 -25.75
C LYS A 257 11.18 -4.62 -25.91
N PRO A 258 10.04 -3.97 -26.17
CA PRO A 258 8.74 -4.65 -26.29
C PRO A 258 8.71 -5.68 -27.43
N GLY A 259 9.59 -5.58 -28.43
CA GLY A 259 9.73 -6.58 -29.49
C GLY A 259 10.10 -7.98 -29.03
N ILE A 260 10.68 -8.15 -27.83
CA ILE A 260 10.99 -9.48 -27.29
C ILE A 260 9.73 -10.33 -27.12
N VAL A 261 8.61 -9.68 -26.84
CA VAL A 261 7.33 -10.35 -26.54
C VAL A 261 6.66 -10.87 -27.80
N THR A 262 6.89 -10.25 -28.94
CA THR A 262 6.19 -10.56 -30.21
C THR A 262 6.47 -11.98 -30.74
N VAL A 263 7.60 -12.56 -30.37
CA VAL A 263 7.97 -13.95 -30.76
C VAL A 263 7.40 -15.02 -29.83
N MET A 264 6.76 -14.61 -28.74
CA MET A 264 6.20 -15.53 -27.74
C MET A 264 4.78 -15.97 -28.13
N PRO A 265 4.30 -17.14 -27.66
CA PRO A 265 2.90 -17.54 -27.78
C PRO A 265 1.97 -16.51 -27.16
N ALA A 266 0.75 -16.35 -27.70
CA ALA A 266 -0.20 -15.30 -27.29
C ALA A 266 -0.48 -15.24 -25.79
N TRP A 267 -0.53 -16.38 -25.11
CA TRP A 267 -0.75 -16.44 -23.65
C TRP A 267 0.43 -15.90 -22.85
N LEU A 268 1.67 -16.06 -23.33
CA LEU A 268 2.86 -15.48 -22.72
C LEU A 268 2.97 -13.97 -23.03
N GLN A 269 2.55 -13.54 -24.22
CA GLN A 269 2.56 -12.12 -24.57
C GLN A 269 1.75 -11.28 -23.58
N ILE A 270 0.67 -11.83 -23.03
CA ILE A 270 -0.16 -11.16 -22.06
C ILE A 270 0.57 -10.92 -20.73
N ILE A 271 1.33 -11.92 -20.26
CA ILE A 271 2.10 -11.85 -19.01
C ILE A 271 3.35 -10.98 -19.20
N PHE A 272 4.08 -11.23 -20.28
CA PHE A 272 5.35 -10.56 -20.57
C PHE A 272 5.18 -9.23 -21.30
N GLY A 273 3.99 -8.90 -21.79
CA GLY A 273 3.70 -7.64 -22.50
C GLY A 273 3.70 -6.40 -21.61
N SER A 274 3.65 -6.57 -20.30
CA SER A 274 3.66 -5.48 -19.33
C SER A 274 4.87 -5.58 -18.40
N GLY A 275 5.71 -4.54 -18.39
CA GLY A 275 6.84 -4.46 -17.45
C GLY A 275 6.40 -4.47 -15.98
N VAL A 276 5.21 -3.94 -15.69
CA VAL A 276 4.63 -3.99 -14.33
C VAL A 276 4.32 -5.42 -13.93
N THR A 277 3.63 -6.17 -14.81
CA THR A 277 3.21 -7.54 -14.53
C THR A 277 4.41 -8.46 -14.33
N ILE A 278 5.39 -8.43 -15.25
CA ILE A 278 6.56 -9.30 -15.15
C ILE A 278 7.45 -8.94 -13.96
N GLY A 279 7.64 -7.64 -13.67
CA GLY A 279 8.40 -7.19 -12.52
C GLY A 279 7.75 -7.62 -11.20
N SER A 280 6.44 -7.46 -11.06
CA SER A 280 5.70 -7.89 -9.87
C SER A 280 5.69 -9.41 -9.70
N LEU A 281 5.47 -10.15 -10.78
CA LEU A 281 5.50 -11.62 -10.76
C LEU A 281 6.88 -12.13 -10.37
N THR A 282 7.95 -11.55 -10.91
CA THR A 282 9.34 -11.88 -10.55
C THR A 282 9.59 -11.60 -9.07
N ALA A 283 9.12 -10.46 -8.54
CA ALA A 283 9.27 -10.14 -7.12
C ALA A 283 8.55 -11.16 -6.22
N ILE A 284 7.32 -11.53 -6.57
CA ILE A 284 6.54 -12.52 -5.81
C ILE A 284 7.23 -13.89 -5.83
N ILE A 285 7.63 -14.38 -7.03
CA ILE A 285 8.27 -15.69 -7.17
C ILE A 285 9.59 -15.74 -6.39
N LEU A 286 10.43 -14.71 -6.52
CA LEU A 286 11.71 -14.68 -5.82
C LEU A 286 11.52 -14.51 -4.31
N ASN A 287 10.53 -13.73 -3.87
CA ASN A 287 10.21 -13.61 -2.45
C ASN A 287 9.78 -14.97 -1.88
N LEU A 288 8.88 -15.67 -2.56
CA LEU A 288 8.48 -17.03 -2.18
C LEU A 288 9.69 -17.97 -2.13
N LEU A 289 10.55 -17.93 -3.13
CA LEU A 289 11.74 -18.80 -3.23
C LEU A 289 12.73 -18.53 -2.08
N PHE A 290 13.02 -17.27 -1.76
CA PHE A 290 14.05 -16.93 -0.79
C PHE A 290 13.57 -16.96 0.66
N PHE A 291 12.29 -16.71 0.90
CA PHE A 291 11.79 -16.55 2.27
C PHE A 291 10.80 -17.62 2.72
N HIS A 292 10.18 -18.36 1.78
CA HIS A 292 9.12 -19.30 2.13
C HIS A 292 9.43 -20.75 1.74
N ILE A 293 10.16 -20.99 0.64
CA ILE A 293 10.51 -22.35 0.21
C ILE A 293 11.72 -22.85 1.02
N GLY A 294 11.59 -24.02 1.64
CA GLY A 294 12.69 -24.71 2.33
C GLY A 294 13.06 -24.15 3.70
N ARG A 295 12.26 -23.25 4.28
CA ARG A 295 12.41 -22.89 5.69
C ARG A 295 11.72 -23.92 6.57
N PRO A 296 12.41 -24.47 7.59
CA PRO A 296 11.72 -25.15 8.67
C PRO A 296 10.72 -24.16 9.29
N ALA A 297 9.51 -24.62 9.59
CA ALA A 297 8.55 -23.84 10.35
C ALA A 297 9.26 -23.31 11.61
N SER A 298 9.11 -22.00 11.90
CA SER A 298 9.55 -21.47 13.19
C SER A 298 8.95 -22.35 14.29
N PRO A 299 9.70 -22.74 15.31
CA PRO A 299 9.14 -23.54 16.40
C PRO A 299 7.88 -22.82 16.88
N ASP A 300 6.74 -23.51 16.82
CA ASP A 300 5.48 -23.02 17.35
C ASP A 300 5.65 -22.87 18.86
N VAL A 301 5.76 -21.64 19.33
CA VAL A 301 5.81 -21.31 20.73
C VAL A 301 4.36 -21.09 21.18
N ALA A 302 3.91 -21.85 22.08
CA ALA A 302 2.58 -21.93 22.65
C ALA A 302 1.61 -22.88 21.93
N VAL A 303 1.56 -24.02 22.49
CA VAL A 303 0.81 -25.13 21.98
C VAL A 303 0.13 -25.76 23.19
N VAL A 304 -1.18 -25.83 23.18
CA VAL A 304 -1.87 -26.75 24.07
C VAL A 304 -1.61 -28.14 23.51
N ASP A 305 -0.82 -28.95 24.21
CA ASP A 305 -0.43 -30.33 23.83
C ASP A 305 0.22 -30.47 22.43
N GLY A 306 0.94 -29.44 21.94
CA GLY A 306 1.65 -29.54 20.66
C GLY A 306 0.80 -29.28 19.41
N LYS A 307 -0.44 -28.80 19.51
CA LYS A 307 -1.33 -28.56 18.36
C LYS A 307 -1.98 -27.19 18.42
N LYS A 308 -2.06 -26.54 17.27
CA LYS A 308 -2.90 -25.36 17.11
C LYS A 308 -4.38 -25.72 17.26
N ILE A 309 -5.15 -24.82 17.85
CA ILE A 309 -6.55 -25.05 18.18
C ILE A 309 -7.42 -24.65 16.97
N ASN A 310 -8.32 -25.53 16.56
CA ASN A 310 -9.29 -25.24 15.50
C ASN A 310 -10.46 -24.40 16.02
N LEU A 311 -11.14 -23.69 15.13
CA LEU A 311 -12.30 -22.85 15.49
C LEU A 311 -13.42 -23.67 16.16
N ASP A 312 -13.65 -24.90 15.70
CA ASP A 312 -14.68 -25.78 16.28
C ASP A 312 -14.32 -26.15 17.71
N ASP A 313 -13.03 -26.42 17.99
CA ASP A 313 -12.53 -26.69 19.33
C ASP A 313 -12.70 -25.45 20.22
N VAL A 314 -12.38 -24.26 19.72
CA VAL A 314 -12.58 -22.99 20.43
C VAL A 314 -14.05 -22.77 20.79
N ASN A 315 -14.96 -23.04 19.83
CA ASN A 315 -16.40 -22.92 20.07
C ASN A 315 -16.95 -23.99 21.05
N ALA A 316 -16.25 -25.12 21.19
CA ALA A 316 -16.61 -26.20 22.12
C ALA A 316 -16.03 -26.03 23.54
N MET A 317 -15.04 -25.13 23.73
CA MET A 317 -14.42 -24.87 25.04
C MET A 317 -15.46 -24.41 26.06
N ASP A 318 -15.27 -24.77 27.33
CA ASP A 318 -15.90 -24.08 28.45
C ASP A 318 -15.20 -22.73 28.72
N ARG A 319 -15.83 -21.91 29.58
CA ARG A 319 -15.33 -20.56 29.86
C ARG A 319 -13.94 -20.57 30.50
N GLU A 320 -13.70 -21.50 31.42
CA GLU A 320 -12.43 -21.59 32.15
C GLU A 320 -11.29 -21.95 31.19
N THR A 321 -11.49 -22.95 30.35
CA THR A 321 -10.53 -23.39 29.34
C THR A 321 -10.28 -22.26 28.30
N PHE A 322 -11.34 -21.59 27.83
CA PHE A 322 -11.18 -20.48 26.89
C PHE A 322 -10.36 -19.34 27.49
N VAL A 323 -10.70 -18.90 28.71
CA VAL A 323 -10.00 -17.80 29.37
C VAL A 323 -8.55 -18.19 29.67
N SER A 324 -8.27 -19.39 30.18
CA SER A 324 -6.90 -19.83 30.45
C SER A 324 -6.05 -19.94 29.18
N THR A 325 -6.63 -20.35 28.07
CA THR A 325 -5.97 -20.48 26.78
C THR A 325 -5.62 -19.12 26.19
N PHE A 326 -6.60 -18.21 26.10
CA PHE A 326 -6.43 -16.94 25.38
C PHE A 326 -5.89 -15.79 26.26
N SER A 327 -5.92 -15.90 27.58
CA SER A 327 -5.29 -14.90 28.44
C SER A 327 -3.76 -14.82 28.24
N GLN A 328 -3.13 -15.90 27.79
CA GLN A 328 -1.70 -15.92 27.44
C GLN A 328 -1.32 -14.87 26.38
N MET A 329 -2.27 -14.42 25.55
CA MET A 329 -2.05 -13.35 24.57
C MET A 329 -1.80 -11.99 25.26
N PHE A 330 -2.30 -11.80 26.48
CA PHE A 330 -2.36 -10.51 27.20
C PHE A 330 -1.54 -10.46 28.47
N THR A 331 -0.42 -11.15 28.49
CA THR A 331 0.51 -11.24 29.65
C THR A 331 -0.21 -11.68 30.93
N THR A 332 -0.45 -10.78 31.88
CA THR A 332 -1.09 -11.09 33.18
C THR A 332 -2.58 -10.74 33.24
N GLN A 333 -3.14 -10.16 32.16
CA GLN A 333 -4.52 -9.68 32.16
C GLN A 333 -5.48 -10.71 31.54
N THR A 334 -6.50 -11.12 32.28
CA THR A 334 -7.49 -12.12 31.83
C THR A 334 -8.75 -11.51 31.24
N TRP A 335 -9.07 -10.26 31.59
CA TRP A 335 -10.32 -9.61 31.22
C TRP A 335 -10.56 -9.50 29.70
N PRO A 336 -9.53 -9.37 28.80
CA PRO A 336 -9.79 -9.37 27.37
C PRO A 336 -10.36 -10.72 26.89
N ALA A 337 -9.81 -11.84 27.41
CA ALA A 337 -10.32 -13.17 27.08
C ALA A 337 -11.70 -13.42 27.73
N GLU A 338 -11.93 -12.96 28.96
CA GLU A 338 -13.22 -13.08 29.62
C GLU A 338 -14.34 -12.38 28.86
N ARG A 339 -14.09 -11.17 28.35
CA ARG A 339 -15.09 -10.42 27.55
C ARG A 339 -15.25 -10.98 26.14
N ALA A 340 -14.18 -11.45 25.51
CA ALA A 340 -14.26 -12.06 24.19
C ALA A 340 -15.13 -13.34 24.21
N TRP A 341 -15.17 -14.06 25.33
CA TRP A 341 -16.04 -15.22 25.53
C TRP A 341 -17.50 -14.93 25.23
N ASP A 342 -18.01 -13.76 25.57
CA ASP A 342 -19.42 -13.38 25.41
C ASP A 342 -19.82 -13.18 23.92
N ALA A 343 -18.84 -13.10 23.02
CA ALA A 343 -19.08 -12.95 21.58
C ALA A 343 -19.31 -14.28 20.84
N ARG A 344 -19.27 -15.42 21.54
CA ARG A 344 -19.47 -16.75 20.95
C ARG A 344 -20.93 -17.02 20.53
N PRO A 345 -21.20 -17.93 19.59
CA PRO A 345 -20.22 -18.69 18.81
C PRO A 345 -19.56 -17.85 17.72
N PHE A 346 -18.28 -18.11 17.44
CA PHE A 346 -17.54 -17.44 16.38
C PHE A 346 -17.84 -18.11 15.03
N GLY A 347 -18.20 -17.31 14.02
CA GLY A 347 -18.51 -17.82 12.67
C GLY A 347 -17.26 -18.05 11.82
N SER A 348 -16.13 -17.41 12.18
CA SER A 348 -14.84 -17.54 11.49
C SER A 348 -13.69 -17.24 12.45
N VAL A 349 -12.47 -17.68 12.07
CA VAL A 349 -11.25 -17.32 12.80
C VAL A 349 -11.05 -15.80 12.82
N SER A 350 -11.47 -15.11 11.77
CA SER A 350 -11.44 -13.63 11.73
C SER A 350 -12.41 -13.01 12.75
N ASP A 351 -13.58 -13.60 12.99
CA ASP A 351 -14.51 -13.10 14.01
C ASP A 351 -13.95 -13.32 15.41
N LEU A 352 -13.32 -14.46 15.66
CA LEU A 352 -12.62 -14.75 16.92
C LEU A 352 -11.51 -13.72 17.17
N ARG A 353 -10.62 -13.47 16.20
CA ARG A 353 -9.56 -12.45 16.28
C ARG A 353 -10.14 -11.08 16.57
N SER A 354 -11.12 -10.66 15.77
CA SER A 354 -11.77 -9.35 15.92
C SER A 354 -12.47 -9.19 17.27
N SER A 355 -12.90 -10.26 17.92
CA SER A 355 -13.52 -10.17 19.23
C SER A 355 -12.53 -9.67 20.28
N PHE A 356 -11.29 -10.17 20.28
CA PHE A 356 -10.24 -9.69 21.18
C PHE A 356 -9.85 -8.23 20.88
N GLU A 357 -9.65 -7.90 19.59
CA GLU A 357 -9.34 -6.54 19.17
C GLU A 357 -10.43 -5.55 19.61
N ASN A 358 -11.69 -5.88 19.36
CA ASN A 358 -12.83 -5.01 19.74
C ASN A 358 -12.94 -4.82 21.24
N VAL A 359 -12.71 -5.86 22.02
CA VAL A 359 -12.73 -5.79 23.48
C VAL A 359 -11.65 -4.85 24.00
N VAL A 360 -10.43 -4.96 23.49
CA VAL A 360 -9.30 -4.08 23.87
C VAL A 360 -9.55 -2.63 23.43
N LEU A 361 -10.09 -2.42 22.23
CA LEU A 361 -10.41 -1.07 21.72
C LEU A 361 -11.59 -0.42 22.48
N ALA A 362 -12.48 -1.22 23.08
CA ALA A 362 -13.61 -0.76 23.88
C ALA A 362 -13.26 -0.55 25.37
N ALA A 363 -12.01 -0.82 25.77
CA ALA A 363 -11.55 -0.68 27.14
C ALA A 363 -11.66 0.76 27.63
N THR A 364 -11.95 0.91 28.91
CA THR A 364 -11.86 2.21 29.58
C THR A 364 -10.41 2.70 29.60
N GLN A 365 -10.21 3.98 29.81
CA GLN A 365 -8.85 4.54 29.90
C GLN A 365 -8.01 3.84 30.97
N GLN A 366 -8.60 3.55 32.12
CA GLN A 366 -7.92 2.88 33.22
C GLN A 366 -7.52 1.44 32.85
N GLU A 367 -8.43 0.66 32.27
CA GLU A 367 -8.16 -0.71 31.84
C GLU A 367 -7.08 -0.76 30.75
N ALA A 368 -7.11 0.18 29.81
CA ALA A 368 -6.09 0.30 28.79
C ALA A 368 -4.70 0.63 29.38
N GLU A 369 -4.64 1.55 30.36
CA GLU A 369 -3.41 1.91 31.04
C GLU A 369 -2.85 0.72 31.87
N GLU A 370 -3.69 -0.01 32.58
CA GLU A 370 -3.32 -1.22 33.33
C GLU A 370 -2.84 -2.33 32.40
N LEU A 371 -3.50 -2.52 31.24
CA LEU A 371 -3.11 -3.50 30.24
C LEU A 371 -1.74 -3.15 29.63
N ILE A 372 -1.51 -1.91 29.23
CA ILE A 372 -0.20 -1.48 28.71
C ILE A 372 0.89 -1.64 29.77
N ALA A 373 0.61 -1.29 31.02
CA ALA A 373 1.56 -1.38 32.11
C ALA A 373 1.93 -2.83 32.47
N SER A 374 1.12 -3.81 32.09
CA SER A 374 1.39 -5.23 32.32
C SER A 374 2.45 -5.81 31.38
N TYR A 375 2.76 -5.11 30.28
CA TYR A 375 3.78 -5.55 29.33
C TYR A 375 5.19 -5.13 29.77
N SER A 376 6.18 -5.94 29.39
CA SER A 376 7.58 -5.62 29.63
C SER A 376 8.04 -4.47 28.72
N ASP A 377 8.97 -3.65 29.23
CA ASP A 377 9.61 -2.61 28.43
C ASP A 377 10.50 -3.25 27.37
N ILE A 378 10.30 -2.91 26.10
CA ILE A 378 11.04 -3.48 24.98
C ILE A 378 12.56 -3.30 25.13
N VAL A 379 12.99 -2.18 25.73
CA VAL A 379 14.41 -1.91 25.97
C VAL A 379 14.98 -2.85 27.02
N SER A 380 14.23 -3.14 28.10
CA SER A 380 14.65 -4.10 29.12
C SER A 380 14.73 -5.54 28.60
N LEU A 381 13.80 -5.91 27.68
CA LEU A 381 13.84 -7.20 26.98
C LEU A 381 15.11 -7.33 26.13
N VAL A 382 15.46 -6.30 25.39
CA VAL A 382 16.60 -6.31 24.44
C VAL A 382 17.94 -6.18 25.15
N LEU A 383 18.05 -5.34 26.21
CA LEU A 383 19.31 -5.06 26.90
C LEU A 383 19.61 -6.07 28.00
N ASP A 384 18.64 -6.35 28.85
CA ASP A 384 18.86 -7.03 30.12
C ASP A 384 18.31 -8.46 30.10
N GLY A 385 17.57 -8.83 29.05
CA GLY A 385 16.85 -10.11 29.00
C GLY A 385 15.83 -10.25 30.14
N GLN A 386 15.29 -9.13 30.62
CA GLN A 386 14.33 -9.10 31.72
C GLN A 386 12.91 -8.95 31.22
N GLY A 387 12.10 -9.97 31.36
CA GLY A 387 10.69 -10.00 30.99
C GLY A 387 10.08 -11.38 31.22
N ASP A 388 8.82 -11.53 30.84
CA ASP A 388 8.17 -12.83 30.81
C ASP A 388 8.72 -13.67 29.64
N GLU A 389 8.64 -14.99 29.79
CA GLU A 389 9.22 -15.96 28.85
C GLU A 389 8.71 -15.76 27.42
N GLN A 390 7.43 -15.45 27.27
CA GLN A 390 6.81 -15.21 25.95
C GLN A 390 7.35 -13.94 25.30
N SER A 391 7.43 -12.83 26.04
CA SER A 391 7.98 -11.57 25.54
C SER A 391 9.46 -11.68 25.16
N LEU A 392 10.24 -12.48 25.90
CA LEU A 392 11.64 -12.78 25.56
C LEU A 392 11.73 -13.61 24.27
N ALA A 393 10.85 -14.59 24.09
CA ALA A 393 10.79 -15.38 22.87
C ALA A 393 10.39 -14.51 21.66
N ASP A 394 9.39 -13.65 21.82
CA ASP A 394 8.94 -12.72 20.77
C ASP A 394 10.06 -11.77 20.31
N THR A 395 10.94 -11.33 21.24
CA THR A 395 12.01 -10.35 20.97
C THR A 395 13.38 -10.97 20.67
N ALA A 396 13.49 -12.28 20.61
CA ALA A 396 14.76 -12.98 20.43
C ALA A 396 15.54 -12.51 19.18
N ASN A 397 14.85 -12.14 18.10
CA ASN A 397 15.47 -11.65 16.86
C ASN A 397 16.15 -10.28 17.01
N LEU A 398 15.68 -9.42 17.92
CA LEU A 398 16.27 -8.11 18.20
C LEU A 398 17.50 -8.20 19.12
N SER A 399 17.61 -9.29 19.87
CA SER A 399 18.71 -9.56 20.82
C SER A 399 19.91 -10.24 20.15
N VAL A 400 19.81 -10.61 18.86
CA VAL A 400 20.89 -11.28 18.10
C VAL A 400 22.00 -10.30 17.73
N GLY A 401 23.22 -10.61 18.15
CA GLY A 401 24.45 -9.88 17.85
C GLY A 401 24.92 -9.01 19.01
N ASP A 402 26.23 -8.70 19.02
CA ASP A 402 26.85 -7.89 20.06
C ASP A 402 26.29 -6.46 20.04
N LEU A 403 25.78 -6.02 21.19
CA LEU A 403 25.39 -4.63 21.42
C LEU A 403 26.68 -3.80 21.63
N THR A 404 26.80 -2.70 20.92
CA THR A 404 27.85 -1.74 21.22
C THR A 404 27.48 -0.94 22.47
N ASP A 405 28.48 -0.51 23.26
CA ASP A 405 28.25 0.30 24.46
C ASP A 405 27.42 1.56 24.15
N LYS A 406 27.62 2.14 22.97
CA LYS A 406 26.87 3.31 22.49
C LYS A 406 25.38 3.01 22.25
N GLU A 407 25.07 1.89 21.60
CA GLU A 407 23.67 1.48 21.38
C GLU A 407 22.97 1.18 22.71
N ALA A 408 23.66 0.54 23.62
CA ALA A 408 23.12 0.25 24.96
C ALA A 408 22.82 1.55 25.75
N GLU A 409 23.69 2.56 25.64
CA GLU A 409 23.49 3.86 26.27
C GLU A 409 22.30 4.61 25.66
N GLU A 410 22.20 4.63 24.31
CA GLU A 410 21.08 5.25 23.60
C GLU A 410 19.72 4.58 23.92
N LEU A 411 19.68 3.25 24.04
CA LEU A 411 18.48 2.52 24.43
C LEU A 411 18.07 2.84 25.86
N ARG A 412 19.02 2.89 26.81
CA ARG A 412 18.74 3.27 28.21
C ARG A 412 18.21 4.70 28.31
N ALA A 413 18.82 5.63 27.56
CA ALA A 413 18.36 7.01 27.47
C ALA A 413 16.91 7.10 26.95
N LEU A 414 16.57 6.33 25.92
CA LEU A 414 15.24 6.25 25.37
C LEU A 414 14.23 5.74 26.40
N ALA A 415 14.52 4.61 27.08
CA ALA A 415 13.63 4.03 28.10
C ALA A 415 13.39 5.00 29.26
N SER A 416 14.44 5.70 29.69
CA SER A 416 14.35 6.71 30.76
C SER A 416 13.45 7.88 30.35
N ALA A 417 13.71 8.47 29.16
CA ALA A 417 12.93 9.59 28.65
C ALA A 417 11.45 9.25 28.43
N TYR A 418 11.19 8.03 27.92
CA TYR A 418 9.82 7.56 27.70
C TYR A 418 9.09 7.35 29.03
N ARG A 419 9.73 6.69 30.00
CA ARG A 419 9.16 6.44 31.33
C ARG A 419 8.94 7.74 32.13
N GLU A 420 9.87 8.70 32.05
CA GLU A 420 9.72 10.01 32.65
C GLU A 420 8.51 10.76 32.10
N LYS A 421 8.29 10.71 30.78
CA LYS A 421 7.19 11.44 30.14
C LYS A 421 5.83 10.77 30.30
N PHE A 422 5.75 9.45 30.23
CA PHE A 422 4.49 8.72 30.15
C PHE A 422 4.16 7.84 31.35
N GLY A 423 5.12 7.59 32.24
CA GLY A 423 4.95 6.81 33.49
C GLY A 423 4.71 5.33 33.28
N ARG A 424 5.02 4.78 32.09
CA ARG A 424 4.74 3.39 31.70
C ARG A 424 5.86 2.81 30.83
N PRO A 425 5.91 1.46 30.62
CA PRO A 425 6.89 0.83 29.77
C PRO A 425 6.70 1.25 28.29
N LEU A 426 7.78 1.26 27.53
CA LEU A 426 7.76 1.38 26.09
C LEU A 426 7.40 0.01 25.49
N VAL A 427 6.14 -0.17 25.12
CA VAL A 427 5.64 -1.38 24.47
C VAL A 427 5.70 -1.21 22.95
N ILE A 428 6.36 -2.14 22.25
CA ILE A 428 6.47 -2.20 20.80
C ILE A 428 6.37 -3.66 20.37
N CYS A 429 5.50 -3.94 19.39
CA CYS A 429 5.46 -5.25 18.75
C CYS A 429 6.72 -5.44 17.88
N VAL A 430 7.37 -6.58 18.03
CA VAL A 430 8.61 -6.89 17.32
C VAL A 430 8.45 -6.89 15.80
N ASP A 431 7.28 -7.29 15.29
CA ASP A 431 6.97 -7.28 13.86
C ASP A 431 6.90 -5.87 13.27
N ASN A 432 6.71 -4.85 14.13
CA ASN A 432 6.73 -3.44 13.73
C ASN A 432 8.15 -2.85 13.67
N VAL A 433 9.18 -3.64 14.01
CA VAL A 433 10.57 -3.19 14.11
C VAL A 433 11.49 -4.10 13.30
N VAL A 434 12.20 -3.51 12.35
CA VAL A 434 13.10 -4.27 11.46
C VAL A 434 14.42 -4.63 12.14
N ASP A 435 14.97 -3.67 12.90
CA ASP A 435 16.25 -3.78 13.60
C ASP A 435 16.30 -2.82 14.81
N ARG A 436 17.40 -2.91 15.60
CA ARG A 436 17.63 -2.06 16.77
C ARG A 436 17.69 -0.56 16.44
N LYS A 437 18.20 -0.20 15.27
CA LYS A 437 18.23 1.19 14.83
C LYS A 437 16.82 1.72 14.58
N HIS A 438 15.97 0.92 13.94
CA HIS A 438 14.57 1.26 13.75
C HIS A 438 13.81 1.33 15.07
N LEU A 439 14.14 0.47 16.04
CA LEU A 439 13.63 0.54 17.42
C LEU A 439 13.93 1.91 18.05
N LEU A 440 15.18 2.34 18.00
CA LEU A 440 15.59 3.66 18.52
C LEU A 440 14.86 4.81 17.83
N GLU A 441 14.85 4.83 16.50
CA GLU A 441 14.18 5.87 15.72
C GLU A 441 12.66 5.92 15.98
N SER A 442 12.02 4.78 16.07
CA SER A 442 10.59 4.65 16.39
C SER A 442 10.30 5.10 17.81
N GLY A 443 11.11 4.64 18.77
CA GLY A 443 10.97 5.00 20.18
C GLY A 443 11.11 6.51 20.41
N TRP A 444 12.12 7.15 19.84
CA TRP A 444 12.30 8.60 19.98
C TRP A 444 11.15 9.40 19.34
N ARG A 445 10.64 8.97 18.19
CA ARG A 445 9.42 9.58 17.61
C ARG A 445 8.23 9.48 18.53
N ARG A 446 8.10 8.38 19.28
CA ARG A 446 7.02 8.18 20.24
C ARG A 446 7.17 9.06 21.49
N VAL A 447 8.39 9.33 21.91
CA VAL A 447 8.65 10.32 22.97
C VAL A 447 8.12 11.72 22.59
N GLU A 448 8.05 12.09 21.32
CA GLU A 448 7.49 13.36 20.85
C GLU A 448 5.96 13.41 20.89
N HIS A 449 5.27 12.28 21.02
CA HIS A 449 3.80 12.25 21.04
C HIS A 449 3.21 12.98 22.27
N SER A 450 1.97 13.45 22.13
CA SER A 450 1.17 13.86 23.30
C SER A 450 0.73 12.62 24.08
N PRO A 451 0.49 12.72 25.41
CA PRO A 451 0.08 11.57 26.24
C PRO A 451 -1.15 10.82 25.68
N ALA A 452 -2.16 11.54 25.21
CA ALA A 452 -3.37 10.95 24.65
C ALA A 452 -3.14 10.23 23.30
N ARG A 453 -2.20 10.71 22.48
CA ARG A 453 -1.81 10.06 21.24
C ARG A 453 -1.01 8.79 21.55
N GLU A 454 -0.07 8.90 22.47
CA GLU A 454 0.80 7.80 22.83
C GLU A 454 0.04 6.66 23.52
N ALA A 455 -0.98 6.97 24.34
CA ALA A 455 -1.84 5.94 24.92
C ALA A 455 -2.51 5.06 23.86
N ARG A 456 -3.04 5.69 22.80
CA ARG A 456 -3.68 4.94 21.69
C ARG A 456 -2.67 4.18 20.86
N PHE A 457 -1.47 4.73 20.70
CA PHE A 457 -0.40 4.08 19.96
C PHE A 457 0.10 2.84 20.70
N ALA A 458 0.37 2.97 22.00
CA ALA A 458 0.78 1.85 22.84
C ALA A 458 -0.28 0.74 22.92
N LEU A 459 -1.56 1.10 22.97
CA LEU A 459 -2.65 0.13 22.92
C LEU A 459 -2.70 -0.61 21.57
N GLY A 460 -2.38 0.07 20.48
CA GLY A 460 -2.21 -0.53 19.15
C GLY A 460 -1.12 -1.58 19.14
N GLU A 461 0.04 -1.30 19.73
CA GLU A 461 1.15 -2.26 19.84
C GLU A 461 0.77 -3.48 20.69
N VAL A 462 0.00 -3.30 21.76
CA VAL A 462 -0.54 -4.41 22.57
C VAL A 462 -1.43 -5.31 21.72
N ILE A 463 -2.27 -4.75 20.86
CA ILE A 463 -3.12 -5.52 19.95
C ILE A 463 -2.25 -6.27 18.94
N ASP A 464 -1.22 -5.63 18.38
CA ASP A 464 -0.31 -6.28 17.43
C ASP A 464 0.44 -7.46 18.06
N ILE A 465 0.87 -7.34 19.33
CA ILE A 465 1.46 -8.45 20.11
C ILE A 465 0.43 -9.57 20.34
N ALA A 466 -0.79 -9.21 20.70
CA ALA A 466 -1.85 -10.19 20.89
C ALA A 466 -2.19 -10.92 19.58
N ASP A 467 -2.22 -10.21 18.44
CA ASP A 467 -2.42 -10.80 17.12
C ASP A 467 -1.28 -11.76 16.72
N LEU A 468 -0.03 -11.41 17.02
CA LEU A 468 1.12 -12.30 16.81
C LEU A 468 0.97 -13.60 17.59
N ARG A 469 0.60 -13.51 18.87
CA ARG A 469 0.37 -14.67 19.74
C ARG A 469 -0.86 -15.47 19.35
N PHE A 470 -1.91 -14.81 18.84
CA PHE A 470 -3.08 -15.45 18.26
C PHE A 470 -2.73 -16.34 17.06
N ASP A 471 -1.86 -15.88 16.17
CA ASP A 471 -1.40 -16.65 15.00
C ASP A 471 -0.61 -17.92 15.41
N GLN A 472 -0.04 -17.92 16.60
CA GLN A 472 0.65 -19.08 17.16
C GLN A 472 -0.33 -20.09 17.79
N LEU A 473 -1.45 -19.61 18.37
CA LEU A 473 -2.40 -20.43 19.11
C LEU A 473 -3.47 -21.08 18.21
N VAL A 474 -3.97 -20.36 17.23
CA VAL A 474 -5.16 -20.77 16.47
C VAL A 474 -4.77 -21.30 15.10
N ALA A 475 -5.30 -22.49 14.74
CA ALA A 475 -5.17 -23.03 13.40
C ALA A 475 -5.92 -22.12 12.40
N ASP A 476 -5.40 -22.04 11.17
CA ASP A 476 -5.96 -21.19 10.09
C ASP A 476 -6.07 -19.69 10.43
N ALA A 477 -5.41 -19.25 11.48
CA ALA A 477 -5.33 -17.83 11.84
C ALA A 477 -4.72 -17.00 10.70
N ASN A 478 -3.76 -17.58 9.99
CA ASN A 478 -3.21 -17.03 8.75
C ASN A 478 -3.43 -18.03 7.60
N PRO A 479 -4.54 -17.93 6.85
CA PRO A 479 -4.90 -18.91 5.83
C PRO A 479 -3.88 -19.02 4.68
N MET A 480 -3.11 -17.97 4.41
CA MET A 480 -2.03 -18.00 3.41
C MET A 480 -0.88 -18.89 3.89
N ARG A 481 -0.51 -18.79 5.16
CA ARG A 481 0.53 -19.62 5.76
C ARG A 481 0.07 -21.07 5.92
N ALA A 482 -1.15 -21.28 6.39
CA ALA A 482 -1.73 -22.62 6.56
C ALA A 482 -1.87 -23.36 5.21
N ALA A 483 -2.29 -22.67 4.15
CA ALA A 483 -2.37 -23.26 2.80
C ALA A 483 -0.98 -23.62 2.26
N TRP A 484 0.04 -22.85 2.61
CA TRP A 484 1.42 -23.10 2.21
C TRP A 484 2.02 -24.31 2.95
N ASP A 485 1.88 -24.35 4.27
CA ASP A 485 2.38 -25.45 5.11
C ASP A 485 1.74 -26.78 4.68
N ALA A 486 0.43 -26.81 4.42
CA ALA A 486 -0.26 -27.98 3.89
C ALA A 486 0.18 -28.37 2.45
N GLY A 487 0.67 -27.43 1.66
CA GLY A 487 1.23 -27.69 0.33
C GLY A 487 2.64 -28.31 0.39
N VAL A 488 3.46 -27.88 1.34
CA VAL A 488 4.82 -28.37 1.54
C VAL A 488 4.85 -29.76 2.15
N GLU A 489 3.93 -30.09 3.06
CA GLU A 489 3.81 -31.45 3.63
C GLU A 489 3.39 -32.52 2.59
N ARG A 490 2.87 -32.10 1.43
CA ARG A 490 2.47 -33.00 0.31
C ARG A 490 3.55 -33.17 -0.76
N LEU A 491 4.66 -32.42 -0.67
CA LEU A 491 5.83 -32.52 -1.53
C LEU A 491 6.96 -33.26 -0.85
#